data_5fc26498f761596d73a5e79cbd9ae0f4
#
_entry.id   5fc26498f761596d73a5e79cbd9ae0f4
#
_cell.length_a   1.000
_cell.length_b   1.000
_cell.length_c   1.000
_cell.angle_alpha   90.00
_cell.angle_beta   90.00
_cell.angle_gamma   90.00
#
_symmetry.space_group_name_H-M   'P 1'
#
loop_
_entity.id
_entity.type
_entity.pdbx_description
1 polymer ?
#
loop_
_entity_poly.entity_id
_entity_poly.type
_entity_poly.pdbx_seq_one_letter_code
_entity_poly.pdbx_strand_id
1 'polypeptide(L)'
;MNKIYSLVEDIYKVVATKEIPEDVDLYDEIDKFGEGCKSLMTKLFTEERNDGRKLRMSNIGRDDRYLWNAVNNSDVQEDMTPNTYVKFMYGHLIEEMLLFLTKLSGHEVTDEQKQCEVAGIVGHMDCKIDGVVTDVKSTSTFGFKKFKDGSLAFDDPFGYVAQIKGYAHSEGETKFGWLAMDKQNGHLTYLMYDSDDTQAPVHAKIGYDIEEHIERVKKLVEQPVWPEVCHEVVPDGKSGNQKLAVGCSYCQYKHVCWSGLRTFLYSSGPRYLTEVINEPKVQEVS
;
A
#
# COMPACT_ATOMS: atom_id res chain seq x y z
N MET A 1 5.51 16.52 24.56
CA MET A 1 5.91 16.18 23.17
C MET A 1 5.13 14.92 22.83
N ASN A 2 4.50 14.80 21.68
CA ASN A 2 3.73 13.60 21.38
C ASN A 2 4.73 12.43 21.23
N LYS A 3 4.51 11.32 21.92
CA LYS A 3 5.39 10.14 21.99
C LYS A 3 5.69 9.54 20.61
N ILE A 4 4.75 9.66 19.69
CA ILE A 4 4.86 9.15 18.32
C ILE A 4 6.12 9.65 17.56
N TYR A 5 6.67 10.84 17.92
CA TYR A 5 7.86 11.38 17.24
C TYR A 5 9.16 10.64 17.58
N SER A 6 9.20 9.87 18.68
CA SER A 6 10.36 9.04 19.05
C SER A 6 10.21 7.57 18.65
N LEU A 7 9.09 7.18 18.03
CA LEU A 7 8.74 5.80 17.72
C LEU A 7 9.90 5.00 17.09
N VAL A 8 10.52 5.53 16.04
CA VAL A 8 11.59 4.81 15.33
C VAL A 8 12.85 4.67 16.19
N GLU A 9 13.22 5.74 16.90
CA GLU A 9 14.37 5.73 17.82
C GLU A 9 14.13 4.75 18.97
N ASP A 10 12.93 4.72 19.54
CA ASP A 10 12.58 3.82 20.65
C ASP A 10 12.56 2.36 20.21
N ILE A 11 12.05 2.05 19.02
CA ILE A 11 12.15 0.71 18.42
C ILE A 11 13.63 0.32 18.25
N TYR A 12 14.46 1.17 17.66
CA TYR A 12 15.89 0.87 17.49
C TYR A 12 16.61 0.69 18.82
N LYS A 13 16.28 1.50 19.84
CA LYS A 13 16.84 1.39 21.17
C LYS A 13 16.53 0.01 21.76
N VAL A 14 15.26 -0.42 21.81
CA VAL A 14 14.88 -1.73 22.35
C VAL A 14 15.59 -2.86 21.61
N VAL A 15 15.65 -2.82 20.27
CA VAL A 15 16.32 -3.85 19.48
C VAL A 15 17.83 -3.92 19.80
N ALA A 16 18.50 -2.77 19.98
CA ALA A 16 19.93 -2.70 20.21
C ALA A 16 20.32 -3.05 21.66
N THR A 17 19.58 -2.54 22.65
CA THR A 17 19.96 -2.65 24.07
C THR A 17 19.26 -3.80 24.78
N LYS A 18 18.12 -4.29 24.27
CA LYS A 18 17.22 -5.23 24.95
C LYS A 18 16.61 -4.68 26.24
N GLU A 19 16.68 -3.37 26.44
CA GLU A 19 16.04 -2.68 27.55
C GLU A 19 14.57 -2.42 27.20
N ILE A 20 13.67 -3.17 27.84
CA ILE A 20 12.23 -3.05 27.66
C ILE A 20 11.68 -2.19 28.81
N PRO A 21 10.73 -1.27 28.57
CA PRO A 21 10.08 -0.52 29.62
C PRO A 21 9.46 -1.42 30.69
N GLU A 22 9.51 -1.00 31.96
CA GLU A 22 9.05 -1.79 33.11
C GLU A 22 7.56 -2.15 33.07
N ASP A 23 6.77 -1.34 32.40
CA ASP A 23 5.32 -1.50 32.22
C ASP A 23 4.94 -2.42 31.04
N VAL A 24 5.93 -2.93 30.28
CA VAL A 24 5.73 -3.86 29.15
C VAL A 24 6.08 -5.27 29.56
N ASP A 25 5.14 -6.20 29.47
CA ASP A 25 5.40 -7.63 29.70
C ASP A 25 5.92 -8.28 28.39
N LEU A 26 7.22 -8.56 28.36
CA LEU A 26 7.88 -9.18 27.21
C LEU A 26 7.24 -10.51 26.79
N TYR A 27 6.89 -11.35 27.76
CA TYR A 27 6.39 -12.68 27.44
C TYR A 27 4.96 -12.63 26.91
N ASP A 28 4.13 -11.75 27.46
CA ASP A 28 2.78 -11.50 26.95
C ASP A 28 2.81 -10.96 25.53
N GLU A 29 3.70 -10.01 25.22
CA GLU A 29 3.86 -9.49 23.85
C GLU A 29 4.43 -10.53 22.88
N ILE A 30 5.33 -11.44 23.32
CA ILE A 30 5.80 -12.57 22.50
C ILE A 30 4.66 -13.54 22.19
N ASP A 31 3.82 -13.86 23.18
CA ASP A 31 2.68 -14.75 22.99
C ASP A 31 1.65 -14.13 22.02
N LYS A 32 1.32 -12.86 22.17
CA LYS A 32 0.44 -12.13 21.24
C LYS A 32 1.00 -12.13 19.81
N PHE A 33 2.28 -11.84 19.64
CA PHE A 33 2.94 -11.90 18.33
C PHE A 33 2.88 -13.31 17.73
N GLY A 34 3.11 -14.35 18.54
CA GLY A 34 2.99 -15.74 18.11
C GLY A 34 1.58 -16.10 17.65
N GLU A 35 0.56 -15.69 18.39
CA GLU A 35 -0.84 -15.93 18.00
C GLU A 35 -1.24 -15.09 16.77
N GLY A 36 -0.75 -13.84 16.62
CA GLY A 36 -0.93 -13.02 15.41
C GLY A 36 -0.36 -13.72 14.18
N CYS A 37 0.89 -14.16 14.24
CA CYS A 37 1.53 -14.92 13.15
C CYS A 37 0.76 -16.21 12.79
N LYS A 38 0.32 -16.97 13.81
CA LYS A 38 -0.47 -18.19 13.63
C LYS A 38 -1.81 -17.90 12.96
N SER A 39 -2.54 -16.88 13.43
CA SER A 39 -3.82 -16.45 12.86
C SER A 39 -3.65 -16.04 11.40
N LEU A 40 -2.64 -15.22 11.10
CA LEU A 40 -2.29 -14.79 9.75
C LEU A 40 -2.02 -15.99 8.82
N MET A 41 -1.18 -16.95 9.26
CA MET A 41 -0.87 -18.13 8.44
C MET A 41 -2.11 -18.99 8.23
N THR A 42 -2.92 -19.20 9.27
CA THR A 42 -4.18 -19.94 9.15
C THR A 42 -5.06 -19.30 8.10
N LYS A 43 -5.30 -18.00 8.19
CA LYS A 43 -6.13 -17.24 7.26
C LYS A 43 -5.64 -17.35 5.80
N LEU A 44 -4.33 -17.17 5.60
CA LEU A 44 -3.72 -17.22 4.25
C LEU A 44 -3.84 -18.59 3.57
N PHE A 45 -3.89 -19.69 4.34
CA PHE A 45 -3.94 -21.04 3.80
C PHE A 45 -5.31 -21.71 3.86
N THR A 46 -6.27 -21.15 4.59
CA THR A 46 -7.60 -21.76 4.77
C THR A 46 -8.75 -20.92 4.22
N GLU A 47 -8.57 -19.61 4.08
CA GLU A 47 -9.63 -18.74 3.56
C GLU A 47 -9.50 -18.54 2.06
N GLU A 48 -10.63 -18.67 1.35
CA GLU A 48 -10.70 -18.28 -0.05
C GLU A 48 -10.65 -16.75 -0.17
N ARG A 49 -9.83 -16.25 -1.09
CA ARG A 49 -9.78 -14.83 -1.39
C ARG A 49 -11.10 -14.41 -2.03
N ASN A 50 -11.89 -13.67 -1.29
CA ASN A 50 -13.09 -13.02 -1.83
C ASN A 50 -12.69 -11.68 -2.48
N ASP A 51 -12.14 -11.74 -3.68
CA ASP A 51 -11.75 -10.56 -4.47
C ASP A 51 -12.94 -9.89 -5.18
N GLY A 52 -14.15 -10.01 -4.58
CA GLY A 52 -15.37 -9.48 -5.15
C GLY A 52 -15.28 -8.04 -5.64
N ARG A 53 -16.04 -7.77 -6.70
CA ARG A 53 -16.24 -6.49 -7.42
C ARG A 53 -16.57 -5.35 -6.47
N LYS A 54 -15.59 -4.72 -5.83
CA LYS A 54 -15.88 -3.67 -4.86
C LYS A 54 -14.82 -2.59 -4.88
N LEU A 55 -15.28 -1.36 -4.78
CA LEU A 55 -14.47 -0.30 -4.23
C LEU A 55 -14.17 -0.64 -2.77
N ARG A 56 -12.92 -0.50 -2.36
CA ARG A 56 -12.45 -0.72 -0.99
C ARG A 56 -11.62 0.48 -0.57
N MET A 57 -11.54 0.74 0.71
CA MET A 57 -10.69 1.83 1.21
C MET A 57 -9.24 1.65 0.74
N SER A 58 -8.73 0.42 0.66
CA SER A 58 -7.37 0.11 0.21
C SER A 58 -7.08 0.37 -1.27
N ASN A 59 -8.12 0.60 -2.10
CA ASN A 59 -7.91 0.93 -3.51
C ASN A 59 -8.48 2.29 -3.93
N ILE A 60 -9.21 2.98 -3.06
CA ILE A 60 -9.96 4.20 -3.40
C ILE A 60 -9.08 5.33 -3.96
N GLY A 61 -7.80 5.33 -3.64
CA GLY A 61 -6.82 6.32 -4.12
C GLY A 61 -6.14 5.95 -5.44
N ARG A 62 -6.50 4.83 -6.06
CA ARG A 62 -5.96 4.43 -7.36
C ARG A 62 -6.50 5.31 -8.49
N ASP A 63 -5.84 5.24 -9.64
CA ASP A 63 -6.26 5.98 -10.83
C ASP A 63 -7.66 5.58 -11.30
N ASP A 64 -8.36 6.51 -11.93
CA ASP A 64 -9.76 6.39 -12.33
C ASP A 64 -10.04 5.15 -13.20
N ARG A 65 -9.20 4.89 -14.21
CA ARG A 65 -9.37 3.70 -15.06
C ARG A 65 -9.12 2.39 -14.31
N TYR A 66 -8.20 2.39 -13.33
CA TYR A 66 -8.01 1.24 -12.46
C TYR A 66 -9.28 0.95 -11.65
N LEU A 67 -9.85 1.98 -11.02
CA LEU A 67 -11.07 1.87 -10.20
C LEU A 67 -12.27 1.44 -11.03
N TRP A 68 -12.42 1.99 -12.23
CA TRP A 68 -13.46 1.59 -13.15
C TRP A 68 -13.35 0.10 -13.52
N ASN A 69 -12.15 -0.38 -13.86
CA ASN A 69 -11.90 -1.79 -14.16
C ASN A 69 -12.14 -2.68 -12.94
N ALA A 70 -11.78 -2.24 -11.73
CA ALA A 70 -11.98 -3.02 -10.51
C ALA A 70 -13.45 -3.35 -10.23
N VAL A 71 -14.37 -2.53 -10.73
CA VAL A 71 -15.83 -2.75 -10.61
C VAL A 71 -16.39 -3.46 -11.85
N ASN A 72 -16.01 -3.01 -13.05
CA ASN A 72 -16.67 -3.42 -14.30
C ASN A 72 -15.98 -4.62 -14.99
N ASN A 73 -14.71 -4.88 -14.72
CA ASN A 73 -13.92 -6.01 -15.25
C ASN A 73 -13.32 -6.86 -14.12
N SER A 74 -14.10 -7.14 -13.12
CA SER A 74 -13.67 -7.84 -11.90
C SER A 74 -13.38 -9.34 -12.09
N ASP A 75 -13.79 -9.93 -13.19
CA ASP A 75 -13.46 -11.29 -13.62
C ASP A 75 -12.02 -11.38 -14.16
N VAL A 76 -11.38 -10.25 -14.43
CA VAL A 76 -9.97 -10.20 -14.78
C VAL A 76 -9.14 -10.47 -13.52
N GLN A 77 -8.75 -11.71 -13.33
CA GLN A 77 -7.78 -12.08 -12.31
C GLN A 77 -6.37 -11.98 -12.87
N GLU A 78 -5.48 -11.35 -12.12
CA GLU A 78 -4.05 -11.47 -12.42
C GLU A 78 -3.60 -12.87 -11.96
N ASP A 79 -3.03 -13.65 -12.89
CA ASP A 79 -2.29 -14.86 -12.53
C ASP A 79 -1.03 -14.45 -11.77
N MET A 80 -1.19 -14.27 -10.47
CA MET A 80 -0.07 -13.94 -9.61
C MET A 80 0.92 -15.10 -9.57
N THR A 81 2.17 -14.81 -9.86
CA THR A 81 3.22 -15.82 -9.77
C THR A 81 3.42 -16.27 -8.31
N PRO A 82 3.84 -17.52 -8.05
CA PRO A 82 4.05 -18.02 -6.69
C PRO A 82 4.94 -17.12 -5.82
N ASN A 83 5.96 -16.49 -6.41
CA ASN A 83 6.82 -15.54 -5.69
C ASN A 83 6.10 -14.23 -5.30
N THR A 84 5.04 -13.84 -6.01
CA THR A 84 4.20 -12.70 -5.61
C THR A 84 3.40 -13.03 -4.34
N TYR A 85 2.86 -14.23 -4.24
CA TYR A 85 2.20 -14.70 -2.99
C TYR A 85 3.17 -14.70 -1.82
N VAL A 86 4.41 -15.20 -2.00
CA VAL A 86 5.45 -15.15 -0.97
C VAL A 86 5.76 -13.71 -0.55
N LYS A 87 5.79 -12.75 -1.48
CA LYS A 87 5.99 -11.33 -1.14
C LYS A 87 4.85 -10.75 -0.30
N PHE A 88 3.61 -11.14 -0.54
CA PHE A 88 2.47 -10.71 0.28
C PHE A 88 2.54 -11.31 1.69
N MET A 89 2.81 -12.62 1.80
CA MET A 89 3.05 -13.26 3.08
C MET A 89 4.14 -12.55 3.89
N TYR A 90 5.25 -12.26 3.23
CA TYR A 90 6.37 -11.54 3.85
C TYR A 90 5.95 -10.12 4.31
N GLY A 91 5.12 -9.42 3.52
CA GLY A 91 4.58 -8.12 3.89
C GLY A 91 3.79 -8.15 5.19
N HIS A 92 2.87 -9.10 5.32
CA HIS A 92 2.07 -9.28 6.54
C HIS A 92 2.90 -9.69 7.76
N LEU A 93 3.90 -10.55 7.59
CA LEU A 93 4.80 -10.90 8.70
C LEU A 93 5.63 -9.71 9.18
N ILE A 94 6.03 -8.81 8.27
CA ILE A 94 6.71 -7.56 8.64
C ILE A 94 5.77 -6.65 9.44
N GLU A 95 4.50 -6.56 9.05
CA GLU A 95 3.49 -5.79 9.77
C GLU A 95 3.37 -6.28 11.22
N GLU A 96 3.14 -7.56 11.43
CA GLU A 96 3.09 -8.18 12.77
C GLU A 96 4.36 -7.91 13.58
N MET A 97 5.53 -8.06 12.96
CA MET A 97 6.82 -7.79 13.59
C MET A 97 6.96 -6.31 14.00
N LEU A 98 6.55 -5.37 13.16
CA LEU A 98 6.65 -3.94 13.46
C LEU A 98 5.69 -3.54 14.58
N LEU A 99 4.47 -4.08 14.61
CA LEU A 99 3.53 -3.85 15.71
C LEU A 99 4.06 -4.42 17.04
N PHE A 100 4.63 -5.63 17.01
CA PHE A 100 5.30 -6.21 18.17
C PHE A 100 6.45 -5.32 18.69
N LEU A 101 7.34 -4.87 17.81
CA LEU A 101 8.46 -3.99 18.20
C LEU A 101 7.98 -2.62 18.71
N THR A 102 6.88 -2.10 18.17
CA THR A 102 6.22 -0.88 18.62
C THR A 102 5.74 -1.03 20.07
N LYS A 103 5.03 -2.12 20.36
CA LYS A 103 4.55 -2.45 21.73
C LYS A 103 5.73 -2.65 22.69
N LEU A 104 6.76 -3.40 22.29
CA LEU A 104 7.97 -3.60 23.11
C LEU A 104 8.72 -2.30 23.41
N SER A 105 8.65 -1.30 22.54
CA SER A 105 9.27 0.00 22.78
C SER A 105 8.42 0.93 23.67
N GLY A 106 7.30 0.39 24.22
CA GLY A 106 6.41 1.07 25.13
C GLY A 106 5.42 2.01 24.47
N HIS A 107 5.27 2.00 23.14
CA HIS A 107 4.23 2.75 22.44
C HIS A 107 2.89 2.00 22.52
N GLU A 108 1.81 2.76 22.67
CA GLU A 108 0.47 2.20 22.71
C GLU A 108 0.00 1.85 21.29
N VAL A 109 -0.43 0.61 21.08
CA VAL A 109 -1.07 0.15 19.84
C VAL A 109 -2.50 -0.25 20.14
N THR A 110 -3.46 0.40 19.49
CA THR A 110 -4.89 0.15 19.67
C THR A 110 -5.61 0.01 18.35
N ASP A 111 -6.85 -0.44 18.38
CA ASP A 111 -7.75 -0.55 17.23
C ASP A 111 -7.15 -1.37 16.06
N GLU A 112 -6.36 -2.42 16.38
CA GLU A 112 -5.74 -3.28 15.37
C GLU A 112 -6.80 -3.94 14.49
N GLN A 113 -6.64 -3.83 13.16
CA GLN A 113 -7.53 -4.37 12.12
C GLN A 113 -8.99 -3.93 12.27
N LYS A 114 -9.24 -2.76 12.85
CA LYS A 114 -10.59 -2.21 13.03
C LYS A 114 -11.23 -1.88 11.68
N GLN A 115 -12.46 -2.34 11.53
CA GLN A 115 -13.26 -1.99 10.36
C GLN A 115 -13.65 -0.52 10.38
N CYS A 116 -13.43 0.15 9.26
CA CYS A 116 -13.76 1.55 9.00
C CYS A 116 -14.67 1.65 7.78
N GLU A 117 -15.57 2.64 7.78
CA GLU A 117 -16.48 2.90 6.67
C GLU A 117 -16.61 4.41 6.43
N VAL A 118 -16.49 4.83 5.16
CA VAL A 118 -16.78 6.20 4.72
C VAL A 118 -17.63 6.13 3.46
N ALA A 119 -18.76 6.82 3.47
CA ALA A 119 -19.69 6.87 2.34
C ALA A 119 -19.98 5.49 1.73
N GLY A 120 -20.14 4.45 2.56
CA GLY A 120 -20.43 3.06 2.13
C GLY A 120 -19.22 2.28 1.59
N ILE A 121 -18.00 2.86 1.63
CA ILE A 121 -16.76 2.16 1.31
C ILE A 121 -16.12 1.65 2.59
N VAL A 122 -15.94 0.33 2.65
CA VAL A 122 -15.40 -0.37 3.82
C VAL A 122 -13.90 -0.66 3.62
N GLY A 123 -13.17 -0.62 4.73
CA GLY A 123 -11.79 -1.07 4.84
C GLY A 123 -11.47 -1.48 6.27
N HIS A 124 -10.25 -1.96 6.50
CA HIS A 124 -9.72 -2.24 7.83
C HIS A 124 -8.44 -1.44 7.97
N MET A 125 -8.36 -0.60 8.99
CA MET A 125 -7.13 0.11 9.30
C MET A 125 -6.17 -0.82 10.05
N ASP A 126 -4.87 -0.64 9.87
CA ASP A 126 -3.91 -1.50 10.54
C ASP A 126 -3.95 -1.28 12.06
N CYS A 127 -3.84 -0.03 12.52
CA CYS A 127 -3.93 0.31 13.95
C CYS A 127 -3.97 1.82 14.21
N LYS A 128 -4.05 2.18 15.50
CA LYS A 128 -3.59 3.48 16.02
C LYS A 128 -2.30 3.27 16.84
N ILE A 129 -1.30 4.12 16.63
CA ILE A 129 -0.08 4.17 17.46
C ILE A 129 -0.10 5.51 18.20
N ASP A 130 -0.07 5.47 19.55
CA ASP A 130 -0.17 6.66 20.42
C ASP A 130 -1.34 7.59 20.04
N GLY A 131 -2.46 6.99 19.63
CA GLY A 131 -3.68 7.69 19.21
C GLY A 131 -3.66 8.17 17.74
N VAL A 132 -2.58 7.99 16.98
CA VAL A 132 -2.50 8.39 15.57
C VAL A 132 -2.88 7.22 14.68
N VAL A 133 -3.84 7.41 13.76
CA VAL A 133 -4.18 6.41 12.73
C VAL A 133 -2.95 6.09 11.91
N THR A 134 -2.52 4.85 11.95
CA THR A 134 -1.25 4.41 11.36
C THR A 134 -1.46 3.20 10.47
N ASP A 135 -0.83 3.25 9.29
CA ASP A 135 -0.79 2.17 8.32
C ASP A 135 0.68 1.69 8.20
N VAL A 136 0.88 0.37 8.30
CA VAL A 136 2.22 -0.23 8.33
C VAL A 136 2.62 -0.69 6.93
N LYS A 137 3.79 -0.29 6.46
CA LYS A 137 4.23 -0.60 5.09
C LYS A 137 5.62 -1.24 5.03
N SER A 138 5.70 -2.39 4.37
CA SER A 138 6.96 -2.97 3.93
C SER A 138 7.24 -2.58 2.48
N THR A 139 8.36 -1.90 2.22
CA THR A 139 8.62 -1.33 0.90
C THR A 139 9.98 -1.76 0.33
N SER A 140 10.17 -1.54 -0.98
CA SER A 140 11.51 -1.53 -1.57
C SER A 140 12.26 -0.26 -1.16
N THR A 141 13.58 -0.24 -1.29
CA THR A 141 14.39 0.96 -1.03
C THR A 141 13.89 2.20 -1.79
N PHE A 142 13.43 2.01 -3.04
CA PHE A 142 12.85 3.11 -3.82
C PHE A 142 11.53 3.62 -3.21
N GLY A 143 10.63 2.71 -2.81
CA GLY A 143 9.38 3.07 -2.14
C GLY A 143 9.62 3.70 -0.76
N PHE A 144 10.56 3.15 0.02
CA PHE A 144 10.93 3.66 1.33
C PHE A 144 11.36 5.14 1.30
N LYS A 145 12.10 5.54 0.27
CA LYS A 145 12.51 6.92 0.10
C LYS A 145 11.32 7.89 0.11
N LYS A 146 10.20 7.51 -0.51
CA LYS A 146 8.99 8.36 -0.56
C LYS A 146 8.39 8.62 0.82
N PHE A 147 8.44 7.64 1.72
CA PHE A 147 8.02 7.82 3.11
C PHE A 147 9.04 8.67 3.88
N LYS A 148 10.34 8.43 3.67
CA LYS A 148 11.40 9.10 4.40
C LYS A 148 11.50 10.59 4.08
N ASP A 149 11.33 10.99 2.83
CA ASP A 149 11.44 12.39 2.38
C ASP A 149 10.09 13.09 2.18
N GLY A 150 8.98 12.40 2.44
CA GLY A 150 7.63 12.96 2.31
C GLY A 150 7.12 13.08 0.88
N SER A 151 7.87 12.62 -0.12
CA SER A 151 7.44 12.71 -1.53
C SER A 151 6.26 11.81 -1.87
N LEU A 152 5.83 10.93 -0.93
CA LEU A 152 4.61 10.13 -1.07
C LEU A 152 3.38 11.00 -1.36
N ALA A 153 3.30 12.17 -0.77
CA ALA A 153 2.19 13.10 -1.00
C ALA A 153 2.02 13.52 -2.47
N PHE A 154 3.11 13.46 -3.25
CA PHE A 154 3.15 13.87 -4.67
C PHE A 154 3.14 12.67 -5.62
N ASP A 155 3.75 11.56 -5.21
CA ASP A 155 3.96 10.37 -6.04
C ASP A 155 3.45 9.14 -5.31
N ASP A 156 2.12 8.97 -5.31
CA ASP A 156 1.38 7.90 -4.67
C ASP A 156 0.59 7.06 -5.72
N PRO A 157 1.28 6.19 -6.47
CA PRO A 157 0.61 5.39 -7.50
C PRO A 157 -0.28 4.27 -6.93
N PHE A 158 -0.18 4.01 -5.63
CA PHE A 158 -0.96 2.96 -4.96
C PHE A 158 -2.18 3.49 -4.21
N GLY A 159 -2.29 4.82 -4.03
CA GLY A 159 -3.43 5.43 -3.36
C GLY A 159 -3.37 5.35 -1.83
N TYR A 160 -2.17 5.25 -1.24
CA TYR A 160 -1.98 5.16 0.21
C TYR A 160 -2.50 6.37 0.97
N VAL A 161 -2.37 7.57 0.38
CA VAL A 161 -2.85 8.80 1.01
C VAL A 161 -4.38 8.80 1.14
N ALA A 162 -5.11 8.41 0.09
CA ALA A 162 -6.56 8.31 0.15
C ALA A 162 -7.04 7.22 1.11
N GLN A 163 -6.35 6.07 1.12
CA GLN A 163 -6.63 4.97 2.01
C GLN A 163 -6.60 5.43 3.47
N ILE A 164 -5.48 6.00 3.91
CA ILE A 164 -5.31 6.39 5.32
C ILE A 164 -6.17 7.59 5.71
N LYS A 165 -6.42 8.51 4.78
CA LYS A 165 -7.38 9.61 4.99
C LYS A 165 -8.79 9.08 5.22
N GLY A 166 -9.20 8.04 4.50
CA GLY A 166 -10.49 7.39 4.74
C GLY A 166 -10.55 6.79 6.14
N TYR A 167 -9.49 6.15 6.60
CA TYR A 167 -9.43 5.63 7.96
C TYR A 167 -9.46 6.73 9.02
N ALA A 168 -8.66 7.78 8.86
CA ALA A 168 -8.65 8.92 9.78
C ALA A 168 -10.01 9.62 9.81
N HIS A 169 -10.63 9.85 8.67
CA HIS A 169 -11.95 10.45 8.58
C HIS A 169 -13.03 9.63 9.32
N SER A 170 -13.01 8.28 9.16
CA SER A 170 -13.97 7.41 9.87
C SER A 170 -13.81 7.43 11.39
N GLU A 171 -12.63 7.77 11.88
CA GLU A 171 -12.30 7.88 13.30
C GLU A 171 -12.47 9.33 13.85
N GLY A 172 -12.80 10.29 12.98
CA GLY A 172 -12.87 11.71 13.36
C GLY A 172 -11.51 12.34 13.66
N GLU A 173 -10.43 11.74 13.11
CA GLU A 173 -9.06 12.16 13.34
C GLU A 173 -8.52 12.98 12.15
N THR A 174 -7.69 13.97 12.44
CA THR A 174 -7.00 14.76 11.41
C THR A 174 -5.58 14.29 11.19
N LYS A 175 -4.99 13.58 12.18
CA LYS A 175 -3.62 13.05 12.13
C LYS A 175 -3.60 11.62 11.70
N PHE A 176 -2.70 11.34 10.76
CA PHE A 176 -2.47 10.01 10.24
C PHE A 176 -1.03 9.84 9.77
N GLY A 177 -0.53 8.60 9.75
CA GLY A 177 0.84 8.35 9.37
C GLY A 177 1.12 6.93 8.89
N TRP A 178 2.34 6.71 8.47
CA TRP A 178 2.84 5.41 8.04
C TRP A 178 4.11 5.05 8.80
N LEU A 179 4.10 3.87 9.40
CA LEU A 179 5.31 3.21 9.85
C LEU A 179 5.85 2.37 8.70
N ALA A 180 6.91 2.83 8.05
CA ALA A 180 7.45 2.16 6.87
C ALA A 180 8.81 1.50 7.14
N MET A 181 8.99 0.28 6.62
CA MET A 181 10.25 -0.46 6.65
C MET A 181 10.78 -0.68 5.24
N ASP A 182 12.06 -0.35 5.03
CA ASP A 182 12.80 -0.85 3.87
C ASP A 182 13.13 -2.33 4.09
N LYS A 183 12.41 -3.21 3.39
CA LYS A 183 12.55 -4.66 3.53
C LYS A 183 13.88 -5.24 3.04
N GLN A 184 14.73 -4.44 2.40
CA GLN A 184 16.05 -4.87 1.92
C GLN A 184 17.13 -4.66 2.97
N ASN A 185 17.02 -3.63 3.82
CA ASN A 185 18.06 -3.26 4.77
C ASN A 185 17.56 -3.05 6.21
N GLY A 186 16.24 -3.13 6.47
CA GLY A 186 15.67 -2.99 7.81
C GLY A 186 15.56 -1.55 8.33
N HIS A 187 15.81 -0.54 7.50
CA HIS A 187 15.59 0.84 7.93
C HIS A 187 14.12 1.14 8.14
N LEU A 188 13.84 1.87 9.23
CA LEU A 188 12.51 2.34 9.59
C LEU A 188 12.38 3.85 9.38
N THR A 189 11.16 4.29 9.10
CA THR A 189 10.78 5.71 9.12
C THR A 189 9.32 5.82 9.51
N TYR A 190 8.97 6.93 10.16
CA TYR A 190 7.58 7.29 10.42
C TYR A 190 7.27 8.61 9.72
N LEU A 191 6.32 8.58 8.80
CA LEU A 191 5.83 9.76 8.10
C LEU A 191 4.44 10.09 8.61
N MET A 192 4.23 11.31 9.10
CA MET A 192 2.94 11.76 9.62
C MET A 192 2.49 13.04 8.92
N TYR A 193 1.20 13.14 8.69
CA TYR A 193 0.52 14.35 8.26
C TYR A 193 -0.62 14.71 9.20
N ASP A 194 -0.95 15.99 9.19
CA ASP A 194 -2.14 16.54 9.83
C ASP A 194 -2.95 17.26 8.75
N SER A 195 -4.17 16.83 8.50
CA SER A 195 -5.02 17.42 7.45
C SER A 195 -5.44 18.87 7.79
N ASP A 196 -5.37 19.25 9.06
CA ASP A 196 -5.68 20.60 9.53
C ASP A 196 -4.45 21.53 9.52
N ASP A 197 -3.25 20.99 9.25
CA ASP A 197 -2.04 21.79 9.18
C ASP A 197 -2.01 22.62 7.90
N THR A 198 -2.32 23.91 8.01
CA THR A 198 -2.29 24.88 6.90
C THR A 198 -0.87 25.13 6.37
N GLN A 199 0.18 24.70 7.08
CA GLN A 199 1.57 24.76 6.65
C GLN A 199 2.04 23.47 5.97
N ALA A 200 1.26 22.39 6.11
CA ALA A 200 1.53 21.18 5.34
C ALA A 200 1.58 21.53 3.85
N PRO A 201 2.52 20.97 3.10
CA PRO A 201 2.57 21.22 1.67
C PRO A 201 1.20 20.91 1.10
N VAL A 202 0.54 21.95 0.53
CA VAL A 202 -0.83 21.86 -0.02
C VAL A 202 -0.79 20.94 -1.23
N HIS A 203 -0.74 19.63 -0.95
CA HIS A 203 -0.87 18.65 -2.01
C HIS A 203 -2.34 18.35 -2.18
N ALA A 204 -2.73 18.37 -3.43
CA ALA A 204 -4.06 18.00 -3.87
C ALA A 204 -4.56 16.71 -3.20
N LYS A 205 -3.67 15.76 -2.90
CA LYS A 205 -4.03 14.49 -2.26
C LYS A 205 -4.18 14.53 -0.74
N ILE A 206 -3.49 15.43 -0.03
CA ILE A 206 -3.64 15.57 1.44
C ILE A 206 -4.78 16.50 1.81
N GLY A 207 -4.99 17.55 1.03
CA GLY A 207 -6.00 18.59 1.30
C GLY A 207 -7.40 18.31 0.76
N TYR A 208 -7.62 17.27 -0.07
CA TYR A 208 -8.96 17.03 -0.61
C TYR A 208 -9.89 16.33 0.39
N ASP A 209 -11.18 16.55 0.25
CA ASP A 209 -12.21 15.87 1.01
C ASP A 209 -12.33 14.41 0.53
N ILE A 210 -12.15 13.46 1.45
CA ILE A 210 -12.19 12.03 1.13
C ILE A 210 -13.59 11.55 0.79
N GLU A 211 -14.61 12.12 1.41
CA GLU A 211 -16.00 11.76 1.16
C GLU A 211 -16.44 12.23 -0.22
N GLU A 212 -16.12 13.47 -0.59
CA GLU A 212 -16.35 13.98 -1.96
C GLU A 212 -15.62 13.14 -3.01
N HIS A 213 -14.37 12.74 -2.71
CA HIS A 213 -13.60 11.87 -3.60
C HIS A 213 -14.28 10.51 -3.79
N ILE A 214 -14.75 9.87 -2.71
CA ILE A 214 -15.47 8.59 -2.77
C ILE A 214 -16.74 8.73 -3.61
N GLU A 215 -17.53 9.78 -3.40
CA GLU A 215 -18.75 10.03 -4.16
C GLU A 215 -18.46 10.28 -5.65
N ARG A 216 -17.37 10.97 -5.97
CA ARG A 216 -16.88 11.13 -7.35
C ARG A 216 -16.54 9.78 -7.99
N VAL A 217 -15.80 8.93 -7.26
CA VAL A 217 -15.40 7.60 -7.74
C VAL A 217 -16.61 6.69 -7.96
N LYS A 218 -17.59 6.70 -7.07
CA LYS A 218 -18.85 5.95 -7.25
C LYS A 218 -19.55 6.33 -8.57
N LYS A 219 -19.69 7.61 -8.84
CA LYS A 219 -20.27 8.10 -10.10
C LYS A 219 -19.41 7.72 -11.31
N LEU A 220 -18.10 7.71 -11.16
CA LEU A 220 -17.16 7.35 -12.23
C LEU A 220 -17.33 5.89 -12.66
N VAL A 221 -17.41 4.97 -11.69
CA VAL A 221 -17.49 3.53 -11.99
C VAL A 221 -18.86 3.09 -12.56
N GLU A 222 -19.88 3.93 -12.43
CA GLU A 222 -21.20 3.73 -13.04
C GLU A 222 -21.26 4.18 -14.52
N GLN A 223 -20.26 4.91 -14.99
CA GLN A 223 -20.25 5.38 -16.38
C GLN A 223 -20.07 4.22 -17.35
N PRO A 224 -20.80 4.22 -18.50
CA PRO A 224 -20.70 3.15 -19.49
C PRO A 224 -19.39 3.19 -20.28
N VAL A 225 -18.68 4.29 -20.26
CA VAL A 225 -17.41 4.50 -20.96
C VAL A 225 -16.28 4.56 -19.94
N TRP A 226 -15.27 3.75 -20.15
CA TRP A 226 -14.10 3.73 -19.29
C TRP A 226 -13.26 5.00 -19.43
N PRO A 227 -12.64 5.45 -18.33
CA PRO A 227 -11.76 6.62 -18.33
C PRO A 227 -10.54 6.45 -19.25
N GLU A 228 -9.82 7.52 -19.52
CA GLU A 228 -8.54 7.48 -20.23
C GLU A 228 -7.51 6.59 -19.50
N VAL A 229 -6.48 6.16 -20.22
CA VAL A 229 -5.39 5.35 -19.64
C VAL A 229 -4.71 6.08 -18.48
N CYS A 230 -4.36 5.35 -17.42
CA CYS A 230 -3.75 5.94 -16.23
C CYS A 230 -2.38 6.58 -16.50
N HIS A 231 -1.62 6.00 -17.41
CA HIS A 231 -0.27 6.45 -17.76
C HIS A 231 -0.02 6.23 -19.25
N GLU A 232 0.70 7.15 -19.86
CA GLU A 232 1.19 6.99 -21.22
C GLU A 232 2.30 5.94 -21.29
N VAL A 233 2.50 5.40 -22.49
CA VAL A 233 3.64 4.51 -22.75
C VAL A 233 4.94 5.30 -22.72
N VAL A 234 6.03 4.58 -22.43
CA VAL A 234 7.35 5.19 -22.34
C VAL A 234 8.35 4.45 -23.23
N PRO A 235 9.40 5.13 -23.76
CA PRO A 235 10.43 4.50 -24.57
C PRO A 235 11.12 3.36 -23.80
N ASP A 236 11.37 2.24 -24.49
CA ASP A 236 12.18 1.14 -23.97
C ASP A 236 13.67 1.34 -24.27
N GLY A 237 14.28 2.28 -23.55
CA GLY A 237 15.68 2.63 -23.72
C GLY A 237 15.98 3.17 -25.11
N LYS A 238 17.01 2.58 -25.78
CA LYS A 238 17.43 2.95 -27.14
C LYS A 238 16.91 1.98 -28.20
N SER A 239 16.03 1.05 -27.85
CA SER A 239 15.53 0.03 -28.79
C SER A 239 14.59 0.59 -29.85
N GLY A 240 13.99 1.74 -29.62
CA GLY A 240 12.88 2.27 -30.40
C GLY A 240 11.51 1.69 -30.01
N ASN A 241 11.49 0.63 -29.21
CA ASN A 241 10.26 0.02 -28.72
C ASN A 241 9.57 0.93 -27.70
N GLN A 242 8.25 0.75 -27.55
CA GLN A 242 7.47 1.41 -26.48
C GLN A 242 7.05 0.36 -25.46
N LYS A 243 7.10 0.71 -24.17
CA LYS A 243 6.72 -0.16 -23.08
C LYS A 243 5.73 0.54 -22.14
N LEU A 244 5.06 -0.25 -21.31
CA LEU A 244 4.23 0.27 -20.25
C LEU A 244 5.05 1.09 -19.25
N ALA A 245 4.46 2.19 -18.77
CA ALA A 245 4.94 2.88 -17.59
C ALA A 245 4.94 1.94 -16.37
N VAL A 246 5.74 2.26 -15.37
CA VAL A 246 5.93 1.42 -14.17
C VAL A 246 4.59 1.12 -13.49
N GLY A 247 3.71 2.11 -13.32
CA GLY A 247 2.39 1.92 -12.71
C GLY A 247 1.52 0.90 -13.46
N CYS A 248 1.52 0.96 -14.80
CA CYS A 248 0.80 -0.01 -15.62
C CYS A 248 1.43 -1.40 -15.63
N SER A 249 2.76 -1.51 -15.48
CA SER A 249 3.45 -2.81 -15.43
C SER A 249 3.01 -3.69 -14.25
N TYR A 250 2.61 -3.08 -13.14
CA TYR A 250 2.09 -3.74 -11.94
C TYR A 250 0.55 -3.79 -11.89
N CYS A 251 -0.13 -3.33 -12.93
CA CYS A 251 -1.59 -3.32 -12.97
C CYS A 251 -2.14 -4.64 -13.52
N GLN A 252 -3.08 -5.26 -12.81
CA GLN A 252 -3.76 -6.48 -13.27
C GLN A 252 -4.56 -6.27 -14.57
N TYR A 253 -5.00 -5.04 -14.84
CA TYR A 253 -5.79 -4.70 -16.03
C TYR A 253 -4.96 -4.32 -17.25
N LYS A 254 -3.62 -4.49 -17.22
CA LYS A 254 -2.73 -4.10 -18.32
C LYS A 254 -3.11 -4.70 -19.67
N HIS A 255 -3.49 -5.98 -19.70
CA HIS A 255 -3.92 -6.67 -20.93
C HIS A 255 -5.33 -6.25 -21.39
N VAL A 256 -6.17 -5.76 -20.49
CA VAL A 256 -7.47 -5.15 -20.84
C VAL A 256 -7.28 -3.77 -21.44
N CYS A 257 -6.40 -2.97 -20.84
CA CYS A 257 -6.12 -1.61 -21.29
C CYS A 257 -5.35 -1.54 -22.61
N TRP A 258 -4.50 -2.52 -22.88
CA TRP A 258 -3.57 -2.54 -24.01
C TRP A 258 -3.74 -3.83 -24.81
N SER A 259 -4.61 -3.79 -25.83
CA SER A 259 -4.79 -4.92 -26.75
C SER A 259 -3.50 -5.14 -27.55
N GLY A 260 -3.04 -6.39 -27.62
CA GLY A 260 -1.80 -6.74 -28.34
C GLY A 260 -0.52 -6.47 -27.53
N LEU A 261 -0.62 -6.31 -26.22
CA LEU A 261 0.53 -6.20 -25.32
C LEU A 261 1.39 -7.46 -25.40
N ARG A 262 2.70 -7.31 -25.70
CA ARG A 262 3.66 -8.40 -25.77
C ARG A 262 4.53 -8.41 -24.52
N THR A 263 4.77 -9.61 -23.97
CA THR A 263 5.53 -9.78 -22.73
C THR A 263 6.84 -10.49 -22.99
N PHE A 264 7.95 -9.89 -22.57
CA PHE A 264 9.29 -10.42 -22.73
C PHE A 264 9.98 -10.64 -21.38
N LEU A 265 10.60 -11.80 -21.16
CA LEU A 265 11.28 -12.15 -19.91
C LEU A 265 12.73 -11.70 -19.90
N TYR A 266 13.01 -10.58 -19.24
CA TYR A 266 14.36 -10.13 -18.95
C TYR A 266 14.85 -10.65 -17.58
N SER A 267 16.14 -10.64 -17.34
CA SER A 267 16.73 -11.01 -16.04
C SER A 267 16.22 -10.15 -14.87
N SER A 268 15.80 -8.92 -15.18
CA SER A 268 15.20 -7.98 -14.21
C SER A 268 13.70 -8.19 -14.01
N GLY A 269 13.08 -9.13 -14.71
CA GLY A 269 11.65 -9.40 -14.67
C GLY A 269 10.95 -9.18 -16.02
N PRO A 270 9.64 -9.41 -16.07
CA PRO A 270 8.87 -9.24 -17.30
C PRO A 270 8.84 -7.77 -17.75
N ARG A 271 8.91 -7.58 -19.07
CA ARG A 271 8.78 -6.29 -19.72
C ARG A 271 7.62 -6.35 -20.70
N TYR A 272 6.72 -5.40 -20.58
CA TYR A 272 5.47 -5.31 -21.35
C TYR A 272 5.64 -4.26 -22.45
N LEU A 273 5.69 -4.69 -23.71
CA LEU A 273 5.86 -3.83 -24.87
C LEU A 273 4.51 -3.60 -25.57
N THR A 274 4.19 -2.35 -25.81
CA THR A 274 3.00 -1.92 -26.57
C THR A 274 3.31 -1.76 -28.04
N GLU A 275 4.57 -1.51 -28.38
CA GLU A 275 5.08 -1.43 -29.75
C GLU A 275 6.48 -2.04 -29.82
N VAL A 276 6.70 -2.92 -30.82
CA VAL A 276 7.99 -3.59 -31.04
C VAL A 276 8.50 -3.22 -32.40
N ILE A 277 9.51 -2.35 -32.47
CA ILE A 277 10.25 -1.99 -33.69
C ILE A 277 11.45 -2.92 -33.85
N ASN A 278 12.15 -3.15 -32.73
CA ASN A 278 13.29 -4.09 -32.69
C ASN A 278 12.95 -5.24 -31.75
N GLU A 279 12.94 -6.45 -32.30
CA GLU A 279 12.58 -7.66 -31.56
C GLU A 279 13.59 -7.92 -30.43
N PRO A 280 13.13 -8.05 -29.16
CA PRO A 280 14.00 -8.39 -28.04
C PRO A 280 14.61 -9.78 -28.21
N LYS A 281 15.90 -9.93 -27.83
CA LYS A 281 16.64 -11.22 -27.86
C LYS A 281 16.42 -12.04 -26.58
N VAL A 282 15.22 -12.03 -26.04
CA VAL A 282 14.81 -12.77 -24.83
C VAL A 282 13.50 -13.47 -25.12
N GLN A 283 13.15 -14.45 -24.28
CA GLN A 283 11.93 -15.21 -24.45
C GLN A 283 10.70 -14.30 -24.37
N GLU A 284 9.82 -14.43 -25.36
CA GLU A 284 8.46 -13.92 -25.30
C GLU A 284 7.56 -14.94 -24.59
N VAL A 285 6.64 -14.45 -23.75
CA VAL A 285 5.62 -15.25 -23.08
C VAL A 285 4.25 -14.65 -23.38
N SER A 286 3.32 -15.53 -23.68
CA SER A 286 1.91 -15.21 -23.94
C SER A 286 1.13 -15.17 -22.64
#